data_fcbc03496306cd6af40a66f3c6e2ca0b
#
_entry.id   fcbc03496306cd6af40a66f3c6e2ca0b
#
_cell.length_a   1.000
_cell.length_b   1.000
_cell.length_c   1.000
_cell.angle_alpha   90.00
_cell.angle_beta   90.00
_cell.angle_gamma   90.00
#
_symmetry.space_group_name_H-M   'P 1'
#
loop_
_entity.id
_entity.type
_entity.pdbx_description
1 polymer ?
#
loop_
_entity_poly.entity_id
_entity_poly.type
_entity_poly.pdbx_seq_one_letter_code
_entity_poly.pdbx_strand_id
1 'polypeptide(L)'
;AVLMVAFTKAGVELAYEIMTETGIKDESAYYESLHEAPLIANTIARKKLFEMNRIISDTAEYGCYLFDHACQPLLKDFMSKIDTDVIGKPYTNRHTDNQELLKVNSAIRNHPIEKVGSKLRMAMSNMTKIV
;
A
#
# COMPACT_ATOMS: atom_id res chain seq x y z
N ALA A 1 14.02 0.63 -2.86
CA ALA A 1 13.10 -0.32 -2.21
C ALA A 1 12.25 0.35 -1.13
N VAL A 2 12.85 1.08 -0.18
CA VAL A 2 12.14 1.71 0.95
C VAL A 2 10.99 2.60 0.51
N LEU A 3 11.21 3.46 -0.48
CA LEU A 3 10.19 4.36 -1.03
C LEU A 3 8.99 3.58 -1.57
N MET A 4 9.24 2.53 -2.34
CA MET A 4 8.17 1.70 -2.91
C MET A 4 7.36 0.97 -1.84
N VAL A 5 8.02 0.42 -0.83
CA VAL A 5 7.34 -0.24 0.29
C VAL A 5 6.50 0.75 1.08
N ALA A 6 7.06 1.93 1.39
CA ALA A 6 6.36 2.97 2.14
C ALA A 6 5.13 3.49 1.39
N PHE A 7 5.23 3.74 0.07
CA PHE A 7 4.10 4.18 -0.74
C PHE A 7 3.01 3.13 -0.86
N THR A 8 3.38 1.88 -1.11
CA THR A 8 2.41 0.79 -1.19
C THR A 8 1.64 0.68 0.12
N LYS A 9 2.34 0.66 1.26
CA LYS A 9 1.71 0.61 2.58
C LYS A 9 0.80 1.81 2.83
N ALA A 10 1.34 3.02 2.69
CA ALA A 10 0.58 4.25 2.94
C ALA A 10 -0.61 4.40 1.98
N GLY A 11 -0.44 4.07 0.71
CA GLY A 11 -1.51 4.13 -0.28
C GLY A 11 -2.65 3.17 0.03
N VAL A 12 -2.33 1.93 0.41
CA VAL A 12 -3.33 0.92 0.78
C VAL A 12 -4.10 1.33 2.04
N GLU A 13 -3.40 1.77 3.09
CA GLU A 13 -4.03 2.19 4.33
C GLU A 13 -4.93 3.43 4.11
N LEU A 14 -4.42 4.45 3.43
CA LEU A 14 -5.17 5.67 3.14
C LEU A 14 -6.40 5.40 2.27
N ALA A 15 -6.28 4.57 1.25
CA ALA A 15 -7.41 4.20 0.41
C ALA A 15 -8.52 3.51 1.23
N TYR A 16 -8.14 2.57 2.10
CA TYR A 16 -9.08 1.91 3.00
C TYR A 16 -9.77 2.91 3.95
N GLU A 17 -9.01 3.77 4.60
CA GLU A 17 -9.51 4.76 5.55
C GLU A 17 -10.50 5.73 4.90
N ILE A 18 -10.13 6.32 3.74
CA ILE A 18 -11.01 7.25 3.01
C ILE A 18 -12.32 6.56 2.61
N MET A 19 -12.27 5.34 2.11
CA MET A 19 -13.48 4.60 1.73
C MET A 19 -14.38 4.32 2.95
N THR A 20 -13.83 3.88 4.06
CA THR A 20 -14.61 3.58 5.26
C THR A 20 -15.17 4.85 5.92
N GLU A 21 -14.42 5.94 5.93
CA GLU A 21 -14.89 7.25 6.41
C GLU A 21 -16.04 7.81 5.57
N THR A 22 -16.11 7.48 4.29
CA THR A 22 -17.23 7.85 3.40
C THR A 22 -18.41 6.88 3.48
N GLY A 23 -18.37 5.89 4.35
CA GLY A 23 -19.46 4.96 4.61
C GLY A 23 -19.43 3.68 3.76
N ILE A 24 -18.36 3.43 3.03
CA ILE A 24 -18.17 2.14 2.34
C ILE A 24 -17.91 1.06 3.38
N LYS A 25 -18.54 -0.09 3.22
CA LYS A 25 -18.35 -1.23 4.11
C LYS A 25 -16.89 -1.69 4.15
N ASP A 26 -16.44 -2.11 5.32
CA ASP A 26 -15.06 -2.55 5.58
C ASP A 26 -14.59 -3.62 4.60
N GLU A 27 -15.45 -4.60 4.28
CA GLU A 27 -15.11 -5.67 3.36
C GLU A 27 -14.88 -5.15 1.94
N SER A 28 -15.74 -4.24 1.47
CA SER A 28 -15.60 -3.62 0.16
C SER A 28 -14.35 -2.75 0.09
N ALA A 29 -14.11 -1.94 1.11
CA ALA A 29 -12.90 -1.13 1.21
C ALA A 29 -11.62 -1.99 1.24
N TYR A 30 -11.65 -3.14 1.89
CA TYR A 30 -10.54 -4.10 1.87
C TYR A 30 -10.26 -4.64 0.46
N TYR A 31 -11.30 -5.03 -0.29
CA TYR A 31 -11.13 -5.54 -1.64
C TYR A 31 -10.55 -4.49 -2.60
N GLU A 32 -11.00 -3.24 -2.49
CA GLU A 32 -10.55 -2.12 -3.32
C GLU A 32 -9.23 -1.49 -2.85
N SER A 33 -8.58 -2.04 -1.85
CA SER A 33 -7.30 -1.55 -1.32
C SER A 33 -6.26 -2.67 -1.19
N LEU A 34 -6.18 -3.34 -0.05
CA LEU A 34 -5.15 -4.34 0.21
C LEU A 34 -5.24 -5.55 -0.72
N HIS A 35 -6.44 -6.03 -1.01
CA HIS A 35 -6.64 -7.17 -1.91
C HIS A 35 -6.31 -6.81 -3.37
N GLU A 36 -6.55 -5.57 -3.79
CA GLU A 36 -6.26 -5.08 -5.13
C GLU A 36 -4.75 -4.93 -5.39
N ALA A 37 -3.95 -4.60 -4.38
CA ALA A 37 -2.53 -4.35 -4.54
C ALA A 37 -1.75 -5.50 -5.22
N PRO A 38 -1.91 -6.78 -4.84
CA PRO A 38 -1.26 -7.89 -5.54
C PRO A 38 -1.71 -8.03 -7.00
N LEU A 39 -2.97 -7.73 -7.32
CA LEU A 39 -3.49 -7.79 -8.69
C LEU A 39 -2.83 -6.74 -9.57
N ILE A 40 -2.71 -5.51 -9.08
CA ILE A 40 -1.99 -4.43 -9.75
C ILE A 40 -0.53 -4.81 -9.95
N ALA A 41 0.14 -5.28 -8.90
CA ALA A 41 1.55 -5.69 -8.97
C ALA A 41 1.78 -6.82 -9.98
N ASN A 42 0.92 -7.83 -10.01
CA ASN A 42 0.97 -8.92 -10.97
C ASN A 42 0.75 -8.43 -12.41
N THR A 43 -0.17 -7.50 -12.60
CA THR A 43 -0.43 -6.88 -13.89
C THR A 43 0.79 -6.09 -14.38
N ILE A 44 1.44 -5.32 -13.52
CA ILE A 44 2.69 -4.61 -13.83
C ILE A 44 3.79 -5.61 -14.20
N ALA A 45 3.93 -6.70 -13.47
CA ALA A 45 4.94 -7.72 -13.74
C ALA A 45 4.78 -8.35 -15.12
N ARG A 46 3.56 -8.64 -15.53
CA ARG A 46 3.24 -9.29 -16.82
C ARG A 46 3.16 -8.33 -17.99
N LYS A 47 2.54 -7.16 -17.80
CA LYS A 47 2.17 -6.22 -18.86
C LYS A 47 2.98 -4.93 -18.86
N LYS A 48 3.82 -4.72 -17.85
CA LYS A 48 4.55 -3.48 -17.60
C LYS A 48 3.63 -2.31 -17.20
N LEU A 49 4.26 -1.25 -16.74
CA LEU A 49 3.56 -0.11 -16.13
C LEU A 49 2.58 0.57 -17.08
N PHE A 50 2.99 0.79 -18.32
CA PHE A 50 2.16 1.45 -19.33
C PHE A 50 0.90 0.64 -19.66
N GLU A 51 1.05 -0.65 -19.94
CA GLU A 51 -0.09 -1.50 -20.27
C GLU A 51 -1.00 -1.73 -19.05
N MET A 52 -0.45 -1.80 -17.85
CA MET A 52 -1.27 -1.86 -16.64
C MET A 52 -2.23 -0.66 -16.57
N ASN A 53 -1.73 0.55 -16.78
CA ASN A 53 -2.55 1.76 -16.76
C ASN A 53 -3.66 1.75 -17.82
N ARG A 54 -3.43 1.09 -18.95
CA ARG A 54 -4.41 1.02 -20.04
C ARG A 54 -5.48 -0.05 -19.87
N ILE A 55 -5.18 -1.11 -19.16
CA ILE A 55 -6.11 -2.25 -19.01
C ILE A 55 -6.96 -2.19 -17.74
N ILE A 56 -6.67 -1.28 -16.82
CA ILE A 56 -7.60 -0.90 -15.76
C ILE A 56 -8.77 -0.10 -16.37
N SER A 57 -9.76 0.27 -15.59
CA SER A 57 -10.88 1.05 -16.14
C SER A 57 -10.45 2.45 -16.59
N ASP A 58 -11.16 3.02 -17.57
CA ASP A 58 -10.91 4.40 -18.05
C ASP A 58 -10.92 5.42 -16.90
N THR A 59 -11.82 5.24 -15.94
CA THR A 59 -11.89 6.09 -14.73
C THR A 59 -10.64 5.96 -13.88
N ALA A 60 -10.15 4.75 -13.69
CA ALA A 60 -8.94 4.51 -12.90
C ALA A 60 -7.68 5.01 -13.64
N GLU A 61 -7.61 4.86 -14.96
CA GLU A 61 -6.52 5.40 -15.77
C GLU A 61 -6.46 6.93 -15.65
N TYR A 62 -7.58 7.60 -15.87
CA TYR A 62 -7.66 9.06 -15.76
C TYR A 62 -7.35 9.54 -14.33
N GLY A 63 -7.92 8.91 -13.32
CA GLY A 63 -7.67 9.22 -11.92
C GLY A 63 -6.19 9.02 -11.54
N CYS A 64 -5.56 7.97 -12.05
CA CYS A 64 -4.12 7.71 -11.84
C CYS A 64 -3.26 8.84 -12.39
N TYR A 65 -3.54 9.32 -13.59
CA TYR A 65 -2.78 10.43 -14.17
C TYR A 65 -2.96 11.74 -13.39
N LEU A 66 -4.17 12.07 -12.97
CA LEU A 66 -4.42 13.25 -12.16
C LEU A 66 -3.69 13.17 -10.81
N PHE A 67 -3.77 12.02 -10.15
CA PHE A 67 -3.11 11.80 -8.87
C PHE A 67 -1.58 11.86 -9.01
N ASP A 68 -1.01 11.18 -10.00
CA ASP A 68 0.42 11.21 -10.27
C ASP A 68 0.92 12.64 -10.50
N HIS A 69 0.22 13.40 -11.35
CA HIS A 69 0.56 14.78 -11.62
C HIS A 69 0.55 15.68 -10.36
N ALA A 70 -0.42 15.49 -9.49
CA ALA A 70 -0.54 16.22 -8.23
C ALA A 70 0.50 15.79 -7.20
N CYS A 71 0.81 14.49 -7.11
CA CYS A 71 1.70 13.93 -6.10
C CYS A 71 3.19 14.08 -6.42
N GLN A 72 3.59 14.02 -7.68
CA GLN A 72 4.99 14.09 -8.10
C GLN A 72 5.76 15.27 -7.49
N PRO A 73 5.26 16.53 -7.54
CA PRO A 73 5.95 17.65 -6.92
C PRO A 73 6.09 17.53 -5.41
N LEU A 74 5.04 17.04 -4.74
CA LEU A 74 5.03 16.84 -3.28
C LEU A 74 6.06 15.79 -2.85
N LEU A 75 6.15 14.71 -3.61
CA LEU A 75 7.11 13.64 -3.35
C LEU A 75 8.55 14.07 -3.59
N LYS A 76 8.79 14.85 -4.64
CA LYS A 76 10.10 15.43 -4.90
C LYS A 76 10.55 16.37 -3.78
N ASP A 77 9.65 17.23 -3.31
CA ASP A 77 9.92 18.13 -2.18
C ASP A 77 10.23 17.33 -0.91
N PHE A 78 9.43 16.34 -0.60
CA PHE A 78 9.67 15.44 0.54
C PHE A 78 11.03 14.76 0.43
N MET A 79 11.34 14.15 -0.71
CA MET A 79 12.61 13.46 -0.94
C MET A 79 13.83 14.38 -0.83
N SER A 80 13.70 15.65 -1.23
CA SER A 80 14.79 16.63 -1.13
C SER A 80 15.15 17.00 0.32
N LYS A 81 14.22 16.80 1.24
CA LYS A 81 14.38 17.10 2.68
C LYS A 81 14.84 15.91 3.51
N ILE A 82 14.92 14.72 2.91
CA ILE A 82 15.42 13.54 3.63
C ILE A 82 16.92 13.68 3.84
N ASP A 83 17.32 13.49 5.09
CA ASP A 83 18.73 13.54 5.50
C ASP A 83 19.54 12.46 4.80
N THR A 84 20.49 12.89 3.96
CA THR A 84 21.40 12.01 3.22
C THR A 84 22.35 11.24 4.13
N ASP A 85 22.51 11.67 5.37
CA ASP A 85 23.35 10.95 6.35
C ASP A 85 22.72 9.63 6.82
N VAL A 86 21.44 9.48 6.64
CA VAL A 86 20.71 8.25 6.99
C VAL A 86 20.52 7.34 5.77
N ILE A 87 20.36 7.91 4.57
CA ILE A 87 20.13 7.15 3.35
C ILE A 87 21.42 6.50 2.84
N GLY A 88 21.36 5.22 2.57
CA GLY A 88 22.47 4.46 1.98
C GLY A 88 23.52 3.99 2.98
N LYS A 89 23.40 4.33 4.26
CA LYS A 89 24.26 3.76 5.30
C LYS A 89 23.75 2.37 5.72
N PRO A 90 24.66 1.38 5.88
CA PRO A 90 24.26 0.09 6.44
C PRO A 90 23.76 0.28 7.86
N TYR A 91 22.58 -0.26 8.15
CA TYR A 91 22.03 -0.28 9.49
C TYR A 91 22.81 -1.30 10.34
N THR A 92 23.70 -0.80 11.19
CA THR A 92 24.64 -1.63 11.96
C THR A 92 24.05 -2.19 13.26
N ASN A 93 22.96 -1.60 13.76
CA ASN A 93 22.29 -2.00 15.01
C ASN A 93 20.90 -2.56 14.74
N ARG A 94 20.82 -3.83 14.38
CA ARG A 94 19.54 -4.57 14.34
C ARG A 94 19.14 -5.01 15.76
N HIS A 95 18.78 -4.06 16.60
CA HIS A 95 18.14 -4.40 17.85
C HIS A 95 16.65 -4.71 17.58
N THR A 96 16.30 -5.96 17.74
CA THR A 96 14.92 -6.46 17.59
C THR A 96 13.97 -5.94 18.68
N ASP A 97 14.50 -5.36 19.71
CA ASP A 97 13.83 -4.80 20.89
C ASP A 97 13.78 -3.26 20.90
N ASN A 98 14.00 -2.64 19.76
CA ASN A 98 13.78 -1.20 19.60
C ASN A 98 12.31 -0.85 19.86
N GLN A 99 12.06 -0.07 20.90
CA GLN A 99 10.71 0.29 21.34
C GLN A 99 9.89 1.01 20.26
N GLU A 100 10.54 1.84 19.44
CA GLU A 100 9.86 2.52 18.33
C GLU A 100 9.42 1.53 17.26
N LEU A 101 10.26 0.57 16.92
CA LEU A 101 9.93 -0.48 15.95
C LEU A 101 8.78 -1.36 16.47
N LEU A 102 8.77 -1.68 17.76
CA LEU A 102 7.68 -2.45 18.37
C LEU A 102 6.36 -1.68 18.33
N LYS A 103 6.36 -0.37 18.58
CA LYS A 103 5.16 0.49 18.47
C LYS A 103 4.65 0.51 17.04
N VAL A 104 5.52 0.73 16.05
CA VAL A 104 5.13 0.75 14.63
C VAL A 104 4.53 -0.58 14.21
N ASN A 105 5.17 -1.68 14.55
CA ASN A 105 4.66 -3.03 14.24
C ASN A 105 3.32 -3.32 14.91
N SER A 106 3.14 -2.85 16.15
CA SER A 106 1.87 -2.97 16.86
C SER A 106 0.76 -2.17 16.17
N ALA A 107 1.05 -0.94 15.74
CA ALA A 107 0.10 -0.10 15.01
C ALA A 107 -0.34 -0.77 13.71
N ILE A 108 0.59 -1.33 12.93
CA ILE A 108 0.28 -2.04 11.69
C ILE A 108 -0.64 -3.25 11.96
N ARG A 109 -0.30 -4.08 12.96
CA ARG A 109 -1.11 -5.27 13.31
C ARG A 109 -2.51 -4.92 13.80
N ASN A 110 -2.66 -3.77 14.43
CA ASN A 110 -3.94 -3.33 14.99
C ASN A 110 -4.78 -2.48 14.03
N HIS A 111 -4.25 -2.16 12.86
CA HIS A 111 -4.99 -1.42 11.85
C HIS A 111 -6.28 -2.16 11.46
N PRO A 112 -7.42 -1.46 11.31
CA PRO A 112 -8.69 -2.09 10.94
C PRO A 112 -8.62 -2.95 9.69
N ILE A 113 -7.87 -2.53 8.67
CA ILE A 113 -7.65 -3.29 7.43
C ILE A 113 -7.07 -4.70 7.67
N GLU A 114 -6.17 -4.85 8.65
CA GLU A 114 -5.58 -6.15 9.00
C GLU A 114 -6.60 -7.08 9.67
N LYS A 115 -7.47 -6.51 10.52
CA LYS A 115 -8.55 -7.27 11.17
C LYS A 115 -9.57 -7.78 10.17
N VAL A 116 -10.01 -6.91 9.25
CA VAL A 116 -10.94 -7.26 8.18
C VAL A 116 -10.29 -8.28 7.24
N GLY A 117 -9.05 -8.02 6.80
CA GLY A 117 -8.30 -8.92 5.94
C GLY A 117 -8.11 -10.31 6.55
N SER A 118 -7.86 -10.40 7.86
CA SER A 118 -7.75 -11.70 8.55
C SER A 118 -9.05 -12.51 8.48
N LYS A 119 -10.20 -11.87 8.74
CA LYS A 119 -11.51 -12.51 8.64
C LYS A 119 -11.79 -13.00 7.21
N LEU A 120 -11.55 -12.15 6.22
CA LEU A 120 -11.82 -12.47 4.82
C LEU A 120 -10.89 -13.58 4.30
N ARG A 121 -9.60 -13.56 4.65
CA ARG A 121 -8.66 -14.63 4.29
C ARG A 121 -9.05 -15.98 4.90
N MET A 122 -9.53 -16.01 6.14
CA MET A 122 -10.06 -17.24 6.75
C MET A 122 -11.29 -17.76 6.02
N ALA A 123 -12.20 -16.88 5.63
CA ALA A 123 -13.38 -17.26 4.85
C ALA A 123 -13.00 -17.78 3.45
N MET A 124 -12.02 -17.13 2.79
CA MET A 124 -11.53 -17.52 1.46
C MET A 124 -10.65 -18.77 1.47
N SER A 125 -9.98 -19.10 2.58
CA SER A 125 -9.14 -20.30 2.67
C SER A 125 -9.95 -21.60 2.52
N ASN A 126 -11.25 -21.53 2.72
CA ASN A 126 -12.18 -22.62 2.44
C ASN A 126 -12.63 -22.66 0.95
N MET A 127 -12.25 -21.66 0.15
CA MET A 127 -12.67 -21.47 -1.24
C MET A 127 -11.51 -21.61 -2.24
N THR A 128 -10.60 -22.50 -2.07
CA THR A 128 -9.44 -22.74 -2.95
C THR A 128 -8.21 -21.88 -2.62
N LYS A 129 -7.11 -22.55 -2.32
CA LYS A 129 -5.79 -21.92 -2.20
C LYS A 129 -5.45 -21.25 -3.53
N ILE A 130 -5.51 -19.93 -3.56
CA ILE A 130 -4.88 -19.15 -4.63
C ILE A 130 -3.38 -19.16 -4.33
N VAL A 131 -2.68 -19.98 -5.07
CA VAL A 131 -1.21 -20.03 -5.07
C VAL A 131 -0.68 -18.92 -5.97
#